data_1ae60055ffcf63b302839b160cebfa41
#
_entry.id   1ae60055ffcf63b302839b160cebfa41
#
_cell.length_a   1.000
_cell.length_b   1.000
_cell.length_c   1.000
_cell.angle_alpha   90.00
_cell.angle_beta   90.00
_cell.angle_gamma   90.00
#
_symmetry.space_group_name_H-M   'P 1'
#
loop_
_entity.id
_entity.type
_entity.pdbx_description
1 polymer ?
#
loop_
_entity_poly.entity_id
_entity_poly.type
_entity_poly.pdbx_seq_one_letter_code
_entity_poly.pdbx_strand_id
1 'polypeptide(L)' 'KGYKTLVGGDTFDDFSKHPNIYNKKLNSTAAGAYQILKKTWDNIKKYRDKYGIDDFSPKNQDKSCIILLHKIRDSL' A
#
# COMPACT_ATOMS: atom_id res chain seq x y z
N LYS A 1 3.61 8.66 8.71
CA LYS A 1 4.63 8.51 7.68
C LYS A 1 4.15 9.10 6.36
N GLY A 2 5.08 9.50 5.49
CA GLY A 2 4.75 10.13 4.22
C GLY A 2 4.39 9.13 3.13
N TYR A 3 3.77 9.62 2.05
CA TYR A 3 3.36 8.79 0.92
C TYR A 3 4.54 8.15 0.19
N LYS A 4 5.72 8.75 0.28
CA LYS A 4 6.96 8.25 -0.34
C LYS A 4 7.83 7.42 0.59
N THR A 5 7.37 7.12 1.79
CA THR A 5 8.17 6.47 2.82
C THR A 5 8.14 4.95 2.68
N LEU A 6 9.33 4.34 2.67
CA LEU A 6 9.49 2.90 2.80
C LEU A 6 9.63 2.52 4.27
N VAL A 7 9.36 1.25 4.59
CA VAL A 7 9.63 0.74 5.94
C VAL A 7 11.12 0.91 6.24
N GLY A 8 11.44 1.39 7.44
CA GLY A 8 12.83 1.68 7.82
C GLY A 8 13.26 3.12 7.56
N GLY A 9 12.40 3.94 6.93
CA GLY A 9 12.65 5.37 6.74
C GLY A 9 13.18 5.80 5.38
N ASP A 10 13.58 4.87 4.51
CA ASP A 10 13.97 5.22 3.14
C ASP A 10 12.75 5.68 2.34
N THR A 11 13.00 6.30 1.18
CA THR A 11 11.93 6.84 0.33
C THR A 11 11.95 6.21 -1.05
N PHE A 12 10.84 6.39 -1.79
CA PHE A 12 10.73 6.00 -3.18
C PHE A 12 10.05 7.14 -3.97
N ASP A 13 10.27 7.17 -5.28
CA ASP A 13 9.77 8.26 -6.14
C ASP A 13 8.72 7.82 -7.16
N ASP A 14 8.62 6.53 -7.45
CA ASP A 14 7.73 6.01 -8.49
C ASP A 14 6.41 5.56 -7.89
N PHE A 15 5.35 6.31 -8.19
CA PHE A 15 3.98 5.98 -7.75
C PHE A 15 3.21 5.14 -8.76
N SER A 16 3.82 4.72 -9.87
CA SER A 16 3.08 3.93 -10.88
C SER A 16 2.61 2.58 -10.36
N LYS A 17 3.28 2.07 -9.34
CA LYS A 17 2.93 0.79 -8.69
C LYS A 17 3.48 0.77 -7.27
N HIS A 18 3.03 -0.20 -6.47
CA HIS A 18 3.64 -0.45 -5.16
C HIS A 18 5.15 -0.70 -5.37
N PRO A 19 6.03 -0.02 -4.62
CA PRO A 19 7.47 -0.12 -4.86
C PRO A 19 8.02 -1.53 -4.66
N ASN A 20 7.39 -2.34 -3.79
CA ASN A 20 7.80 -3.72 -3.53
C ASN A 20 9.31 -3.84 -3.19
N ILE A 21 9.80 -2.89 -2.41
CA ILE A 21 11.19 -2.90 -1.97
C ILE A 21 11.25 -3.58 -0.60
N TYR A 22 11.90 -4.73 -0.58
CA TYR A 22 12.00 -5.53 0.64
C TYR A 22 13.07 -4.98 1.57
N ASN A 23 12.69 -4.73 2.82
CA ASN A 23 13.64 -4.39 3.88
C ASN A 23 14.00 -5.67 4.63
N LYS A 24 15.18 -6.18 4.36
CA LYS A 24 15.66 -7.45 4.92
C LYS A 24 15.77 -7.38 6.45
N LYS A 25 16.22 -6.25 6.98
CA LYS A 25 16.38 -6.05 8.41
C LYS A 25 15.05 -6.10 9.15
N LEU A 26 14.01 -5.49 8.58
CA LEU A 26 12.67 -5.43 9.16
C LEU A 26 11.74 -6.50 8.60
N ASN A 27 12.21 -7.31 7.66
CA ASN A 27 11.45 -8.39 7.02
C ASN A 27 10.10 -7.90 6.47
N SER A 28 10.11 -6.80 5.71
CA SER A 28 8.87 -6.15 5.26
C SER A 28 9.03 -5.42 3.95
N THR A 29 7.93 -5.34 3.17
CA THR A 29 7.80 -4.53 1.96
C THR A 29 6.87 -3.33 2.16
N ALA A 30 6.51 -2.99 3.39
CA ALA A 30 5.58 -1.92 3.69
C ALA A 30 6.03 -0.59 3.08
N ALA A 31 5.09 0.15 2.51
CA ALA A 31 5.38 1.40 1.81
C ALA A 31 4.23 2.39 1.92
N GLY A 32 4.54 3.66 1.75
CA GLY A 32 3.59 4.75 1.70
C GLY A 32 3.15 5.26 3.07
N ALA A 33 2.18 6.17 3.07
CA ALA A 33 1.69 6.82 4.28
C ALA A 33 1.09 5.82 5.27
N TYR A 34 0.53 4.72 4.78
CA TYR A 34 -0.14 3.70 5.58
C TYR A 34 0.68 2.42 5.73
N GLN A 35 1.90 2.41 5.22
CA GLN A 35 2.82 1.27 5.27
C GLN A 35 2.17 -0.04 4.81
N ILE A 36 1.59 0.01 3.60
CA ILE A 36 0.89 -1.13 2.99
C ILE A 36 1.93 -2.13 2.45
N LEU A 37 1.82 -3.38 2.85
CA LEU A 37 2.66 -4.46 2.34
C LEU A 37 2.32 -4.78 0.88
N LYS A 38 3.32 -5.21 0.10
CA LYS A 38 3.09 -5.62 -1.28
C LYS A 38 2.06 -6.76 -1.36
N LYS A 39 2.16 -7.72 -0.46
CA LYS A 39 1.20 -8.83 -0.36
C LYS A 39 -0.22 -8.33 -0.13
N THR A 40 -0.39 -7.38 0.78
CA THR A 40 -1.69 -6.79 1.10
C THR A 40 -2.23 -6.01 -0.10
N TRP A 41 -1.37 -5.24 -0.77
CA TRP A 41 -1.72 -4.51 -1.98
C TRP A 41 -2.24 -5.45 -3.07
N ASP A 42 -1.57 -6.59 -3.26
CA ASP A 42 -2.00 -7.59 -4.24
C ASP A 42 -3.31 -8.27 -3.83
N ASN A 43 -3.49 -8.53 -2.55
CA ASN A 43 -4.70 -9.19 -2.03
C ASN A 43 -5.96 -8.36 -2.23
N ILE A 44 -5.85 -7.04 -2.32
CA ILE A 44 -7.00 -6.15 -2.55
C ILE A 44 -7.16 -5.78 -4.03
N LYS A 45 -6.45 -6.45 -4.94
CA LYS A 45 -6.49 -6.15 -6.38
C LYS A 45 -7.93 -6.14 -6.92
N LYS A 46 -8.76 -7.07 -6.49
CA LYS A 46 -10.17 -7.15 -6.88
C LYS A 46 -10.92 -5.84 -6.57
N TYR A 47 -10.70 -5.29 -5.39
CA TYR A 47 -11.32 -4.03 -4.98
C TYR A 47 -10.67 -2.85 -5.69
N ARG A 48 -9.35 -2.88 -5.87
CA ARG A 48 -8.65 -1.82 -6.62
C ARG A 48 -9.16 -1.72 -8.05
N ASP A 49 -9.33 -2.86 -8.71
CA ASP A 49 -9.85 -2.90 -10.09
C ASP A 49 -11.27 -2.33 -10.15
N LYS A 50 -12.10 -2.66 -9.17
CA LYS A 50 -13.48 -2.17 -9.09
C LYS A 50 -13.55 -0.65 -8.97
N TYR A 51 -12.63 -0.04 -8.24
CA TYR A 51 -12.62 1.40 -7.96
C TYR A 51 -11.62 2.18 -8.80
N GLY A 52 -11.01 1.55 -9.80
CA GLY A 52 -10.07 2.21 -10.70
C GLY A 52 -8.76 2.61 -10.04
N ILE A 53 -8.33 1.90 -9.02
CA ILE A 53 -7.07 2.14 -8.31
C ILE A 53 -5.96 1.35 -8.98
N ASP A 54 -5.27 1.97 -9.92
CA ASP A 54 -4.28 1.29 -10.76
C ASP A 54 -2.82 1.65 -10.43
N ASP A 55 -2.58 2.71 -9.66
CA ASP A 55 -1.24 3.07 -9.24
C ASP A 55 -1.15 3.26 -7.72
N PHE A 56 0.04 3.58 -7.23
CA PHE A 56 0.31 3.77 -5.81
C PHE A 56 0.44 5.25 -5.43
N SER A 57 -0.29 6.12 -6.15
CA SER A 57 -0.31 7.56 -5.88
C SER A 57 -0.88 7.86 -4.49
N PRO A 58 -0.59 9.03 -3.92
CA PRO A 58 -1.15 9.42 -2.61
C PRO A 58 -2.66 9.24 -2.51
N LYS A 59 -3.40 9.69 -3.53
CA LYS A 59 -4.86 9.54 -3.59
C LYS A 59 -5.26 8.07 -3.51
N ASN A 60 -4.58 7.21 -4.23
CA ASN A 60 -4.88 5.78 -4.26
C ASN A 60 -4.41 5.07 -3.00
N GLN A 61 -3.36 5.53 -2.37
CA GLN A 61 -2.97 5.05 -1.04
C GLN A 61 -4.09 5.32 -0.02
N ASP A 62 -4.66 6.52 -0.04
CA ASP A 62 -5.77 6.88 0.85
C ASP A 62 -6.99 5.99 0.59
N LYS A 63 -7.35 5.80 -0.69
CA LYS A 63 -8.48 4.92 -1.07
C LYS A 63 -8.25 3.49 -0.64
N SER A 64 -7.02 3.00 -0.78
CA SER A 64 -6.67 1.64 -0.38
C SER A 64 -6.76 1.44 1.12
N CYS A 65 -6.42 2.44 1.90
CA CYS A 65 -6.60 2.41 3.35
C CYS A 65 -8.07 2.22 3.72
N ILE A 66 -8.97 2.94 3.05
CA ILE A 66 -10.41 2.81 3.28
C ILE A 66 -10.88 1.39 2.93
N ILE A 67 -10.43 0.84 1.82
CA ILE A 67 -10.74 -0.54 1.42
C ILE A 67 -10.31 -1.54 2.50
N LEU A 68 -9.11 -1.38 3.03
CA LEU A 68 -8.57 -2.26 4.05
C LEU A 68 -9.37 -2.18 5.35
N LEU A 69 -9.80 -0.98 5.73
CA LEU A 69 -10.65 -0.80 6.92
C LEU A 69 -11.99 -1.52 6.76
N HIS A 70 -12.62 -1.42 5.60
CA HIS A 70 -13.87 -2.14 5.31
C HIS A 70 -13.67 -3.65 5.33
N LYS A 71 -12.57 -4.13 4.76
CA LYS A 71 -12.26 -5.55 4.74
C LYS A 71 -12.09 -6.12 6.15
N ILE A 72 -11.38 -5.41 7.01
CA ILE A 72 -11.19 -5.80 8.41
C ILE A 72 -12.52 -5.81 9.14
N ARG A 73 -13.33 -4.78 8.95
CA ARG A 73 -14.65 -4.65 9.55
C ARG A 73 -15.57 -5.82 9.18
N ASP A 74 -15.57 -6.19 7.89
CA ASP A 74 -16.39 -7.28 7.40
C ASP A 74 -15.94 -8.65 7.91
N SER A 75 -14.68 -8.76 8.36
CA SER A 75 -14.12 -9.98 8.92
C SER A 75 -14.47 -10.17 10.39
N LEU A 76 -14.95 -9.12 11.04
CA LEU A 76 -15.34 -9.18 12.45
C LEU A 76 -16.75 -9.72 12.61
#